data_54d24d56d64773accde3dd7b07d42173
#
_entry.id   54d24d56d64773accde3dd7b07d42173
#
_cell.length_a   1.000
_cell.length_b   1.000
_cell.length_c   1.000
_cell.angle_alpha   90.00
_cell.angle_beta   90.00
_cell.angle_gamma   90.00
#
_symmetry.space_group_name_H-M   'P 1'
#
loop_
_entity.id
_entity.type
_entity.pdbx_description
1 polymer ?
#
loop_
_entity_poly.entity_id
_entity_poly.type
_entity_poly.pdbx_seq_one_letter_code
_entity_poly.pdbx_strand_id
1 'polypeptide(L)'
;MPGYDFRSPRLFVEAPLGEGFEVTLNAAQSHYLGTVLRLKPGSQVLVFNGRDGEWTARLAVAKRASALLIDGKTRAQSAAADLHYLFAPLKAARLDYMVQKAVEMGVSRLQPVFTRHGQAARVNTERMRANAIEAAEQCGILTLPEIGEPVALSRLLAEWDAVRRLVFCDENAETADPIVALAGLPRSPLAVLIGPEGGFAEDERASLMKLPNVVRLSLGPRILRADTAAVAALALVQAVLGDWRPTAD
;
A
#
# COMPACT_ATOMS: atom_id res chain seq x y z
N MET A 1 20.74 8.87 0.77
CA MET A 1 19.38 9.43 0.59
C MET A 1 19.51 10.94 0.66
N PRO A 2 18.96 11.72 -0.29
CA PRO A 2 18.86 13.17 -0.13
C PRO A 2 18.06 13.42 1.14
N GLY A 3 18.44 14.44 1.93
CA GLY A 3 17.92 14.68 3.26
C GLY A 3 16.41 14.76 3.30
N TYR A 4 15.79 13.73 3.82
CA TYR A 4 14.35 13.66 4.05
C TYR A 4 13.99 14.57 5.21
N ASP A 5 13.10 15.52 5.01
CA ASP A 5 12.60 16.38 6.09
C ASP A 5 11.49 15.64 6.88
N PHE A 6 11.88 15.04 8.01
CA PHE A 6 10.95 14.40 8.95
C PHE A 6 10.24 15.38 9.89
N ARG A 7 10.57 16.68 9.86
CA ARG A 7 10.03 17.67 10.79
C ARG A 7 8.82 18.40 10.23
N SER A 8 8.79 18.62 8.92
CA SER A 8 7.67 19.30 8.27
C SER A 8 6.48 18.34 8.15
N PRO A 9 5.28 18.80 8.50
CA PRO A 9 4.07 18.03 8.26
C PRO A 9 3.90 17.78 6.77
N ARG A 10 3.35 16.62 6.44
CA ARG A 10 3.10 16.20 5.07
C ARG A 10 1.61 16.04 4.84
N LEU A 11 1.14 16.45 3.67
CA LEU A 11 -0.27 16.40 3.31
C LEU A 11 -0.46 15.92 1.88
N PHE A 12 -1.33 14.94 1.71
CA PHE A 12 -1.82 14.52 0.40
C PHE A 12 -2.88 15.51 -0.11
N VAL A 13 -2.77 15.91 -1.37
CA VAL A 13 -3.76 16.75 -2.05
C VAL A 13 -4.09 16.16 -3.42
N GLU A 14 -5.32 16.33 -3.89
CA GLU A 14 -5.72 15.81 -5.20
C GLU A 14 -5.40 16.79 -6.34
N ALA A 15 -5.25 18.07 -6.00
CA ALA A 15 -4.97 19.13 -6.96
C ALA A 15 -3.63 18.92 -7.68
N PRO A 16 -3.47 19.43 -8.92
CA PRO A 16 -2.17 19.52 -9.58
C PRO A 16 -1.19 20.36 -8.75
N LEU A 17 0.08 19.97 -8.79
CA LEU A 17 1.16 20.66 -8.10
C LEU A 17 2.12 21.30 -9.10
N GLY A 18 2.46 22.57 -8.87
CA GLY A 18 3.39 23.36 -9.66
C GLY A 18 3.77 24.62 -8.90
N GLU A 19 4.93 25.17 -9.18
CA GLU A 19 5.40 26.40 -8.55
C GLU A 19 4.41 27.55 -8.77
N GLY A 20 4.08 28.26 -7.70
CA GLY A 20 3.10 29.35 -7.70
C GLY A 20 1.64 28.94 -7.72
N PHE A 21 1.33 27.63 -7.76
CA PHE A 21 -0.06 27.15 -7.69
C PHE A 21 -0.63 27.36 -6.28
N GLU A 22 -1.93 27.67 -6.23
CA GLU A 22 -2.69 27.72 -5.00
C GLU A 22 -3.61 26.50 -4.89
N VAL A 23 -3.47 25.75 -3.80
CA VAL A 23 -4.29 24.57 -3.52
C VAL A 23 -5.26 24.88 -2.38
N THR A 24 -6.54 24.93 -2.68
CA THR A 24 -7.60 25.09 -1.67
C THR A 24 -7.72 23.82 -0.84
N LEU A 25 -7.69 23.96 0.47
CA LEU A 25 -7.84 22.85 1.42
C LEU A 25 -9.32 22.57 1.71
N ASN A 26 -9.66 21.28 1.80
CA ASN A 26 -10.97 20.90 2.31
C ASN A 26 -11.08 21.12 3.83
N ALA A 27 -12.29 20.94 4.38
CA ALA A 27 -12.57 21.19 5.79
C ALA A 27 -11.72 20.31 6.74
N ALA A 28 -11.50 19.02 6.39
CA ALA A 28 -10.71 18.10 7.19
C ALA A 28 -9.22 18.49 7.18
N GLN A 29 -8.67 18.82 6.03
CA GLN A 29 -7.28 19.28 5.87
C GLN A 29 -7.05 20.61 6.61
N SER A 30 -7.97 21.56 6.47
CA SER A 30 -7.92 22.84 7.18
C SER A 30 -7.95 22.65 8.70
N HIS A 31 -8.84 21.78 9.19
CA HIS A 31 -8.92 21.42 10.61
C HIS A 31 -7.63 20.74 11.08
N TYR A 32 -7.11 19.81 10.33
CA TYR A 32 -5.86 19.10 10.67
C TYR A 32 -4.69 20.07 10.81
N LEU A 33 -4.42 20.90 9.80
CA LEU A 33 -3.30 21.83 9.84
C LEU A 33 -3.49 22.94 10.89
N GLY A 34 -4.69 23.54 10.95
CA GLY A 34 -4.95 24.71 11.80
C GLY A 34 -5.26 24.37 13.26
N THR A 35 -5.99 23.29 13.52
CA THR A 35 -6.47 22.93 14.87
C THR A 35 -5.62 21.86 15.52
N VAL A 36 -5.34 20.77 14.81
CA VAL A 36 -4.57 19.64 15.36
C VAL A 36 -3.09 20.01 15.43
N LEU A 37 -2.50 20.42 14.31
CA LEU A 37 -1.08 20.79 14.24
C LEU A 37 -0.81 22.24 14.67
N ARG A 38 -1.84 23.07 14.78
CA ARG A 38 -1.79 24.46 15.22
C ARG A 38 -0.81 25.31 14.39
N LEU A 39 -0.75 25.03 13.09
CA LEU A 39 0.10 25.78 12.17
C LEU A 39 -0.42 27.21 12.00
N LYS A 40 0.52 28.14 11.83
CA LYS A 40 0.21 29.55 11.58
C LYS A 40 0.32 29.86 10.08
N PRO A 41 -0.29 30.95 9.60
CA PRO A 41 -0.02 31.45 8.27
C PRO A 41 1.48 31.57 8.03
N GLY A 42 1.96 31.14 6.86
CA GLY A 42 3.37 31.08 6.50
C GLY A 42 4.10 29.81 6.95
N SER A 43 3.49 28.94 7.78
CA SER A 43 4.10 27.66 8.14
C SER A 43 4.30 26.78 6.92
N GLN A 44 5.46 26.12 6.85
CA GLN A 44 5.80 25.21 5.77
C GLN A 44 5.09 23.86 5.94
N VAL A 45 4.61 23.30 4.82
CA VAL A 45 4.00 21.99 4.70
C VAL A 45 4.59 21.33 3.46
N LEU A 46 4.90 20.04 3.53
CA LEU A 46 5.21 19.23 2.35
C LEU A 46 3.91 18.69 1.76
N VAL A 47 3.77 18.79 0.44
CA VAL A 47 2.58 18.31 -0.26
C VAL A 47 2.96 17.36 -1.39
N PHE A 48 2.09 16.38 -1.64
CA PHE A 48 2.23 15.43 -2.74
C PHE A 48 0.85 14.97 -3.22
N ASN A 49 0.78 14.45 -4.46
CA ASN A 49 -0.49 14.01 -5.04
C ASN A 49 -0.41 12.67 -5.79
N GLY A 50 0.70 11.95 -5.64
CA GLY A 50 0.91 10.64 -6.28
C GLY A 50 1.41 10.70 -7.74
N ARG A 51 1.61 11.90 -8.32
CA ARG A 51 2.01 12.05 -9.74
C ARG A 51 3.03 13.17 -10.00
N ASP A 52 2.96 14.27 -9.24
CA ASP A 52 3.79 15.46 -9.52
C ASP A 52 5.05 15.53 -8.66
N GLY A 53 5.25 14.54 -7.79
CA GLY A 53 6.32 14.50 -6.79
C GLY A 53 5.94 15.22 -5.51
N GLU A 54 6.94 15.56 -4.69
CA GLU A 54 6.75 16.29 -3.44
C GLU A 54 7.19 17.74 -3.61
N TRP A 55 6.43 18.64 -2.99
CA TRP A 55 6.64 20.07 -3.04
C TRP A 55 6.58 20.69 -1.65
N THR A 56 7.35 21.75 -1.44
CA THR A 56 7.11 22.66 -0.31
C THR A 56 5.95 23.58 -0.63
N ALA A 57 5.17 23.88 0.40
CA ALA A 57 4.08 24.83 0.32
C ALA A 57 3.99 25.64 1.60
N ARG A 58 3.45 26.85 1.53
CA ARG A 58 3.16 27.71 2.71
C ARG A 58 1.66 27.79 2.96
N LEU A 59 1.28 27.63 4.22
CA LEU A 59 -0.10 27.80 4.65
C LEU A 59 -0.52 29.26 4.49
N ALA A 60 -1.51 29.50 3.65
CA ALA A 60 -2.21 30.77 3.51
C ALA A 60 -3.59 30.66 4.15
N VAL A 61 -3.99 31.68 4.91
CA VAL A 61 -5.33 31.72 5.51
C VAL A 61 -6.11 32.87 4.86
N ALA A 62 -7.09 32.51 4.04
CA ALA A 62 -8.07 33.43 3.55
C ALA A 62 -9.28 33.50 4.50
N LYS A 63 -10.07 34.57 4.44
CA LYS A 63 -11.19 34.83 5.37
C LYS A 63 -12.23 33.70 5.49
N ARG A 64 -12.27 32.72 4.58
CA ARG A 64 -13.26 31.63 4.56
C ARG A 64 -12.71 30.24 4.22
N ALA A 65 -11.44 30.12 3.82
CA ALA A 65 -10.82 28.84 3.50
C ALA A 65 -9.31 28.92 3.73
N SER A 66 -8.71 27.85 4.21
CA SER A 66 -7.25 27.71 4.20
C SER A 66 -6.80 27.24 2.81
N ALA A 67 -5.67 27.74 2.37
CA ALA A 67 -5.05 27.34 1.11
C ALA A 67 -3.56 27.09 1.32
N LEU A 68 -2.93 26.39 0.41
CA LEU A 68 -1.49 26.21 0.35
C LEU A 68 -0.97 26.87 -0.92
N LEU A 69 0.02 27.74 -0.78
CA LEU A 69 0.77 28.31 -1.90
C LEU A 69 1.99 27.43 -2.13
N ILE A 70 2.09 26.84 -3.32
CA ILE A 70 3.17 25.92 -3.68
C ILE A 70 4.43 26.71 -4.01
N ASP A 71 5.55 26.39 -3.34
CA ASP A 71 6.82 27.08 -3.52
C ASP A 71 7.75 26.37 -4.49
N GLY A 72 8.23 25.18 -4.15
CA GLY A 72 9.22 24.48 -4.96
C GLY A 72 9.17 22.97 -4.80
N LYS A 73 9.65 22.25 -5.82
CA LYS A 73 9.73 20.79 -5.81
C LYS A 73 10.90 20.32 -4.93
N THR A 74 10.63 19.41 -4.00
CA THR A 74 11.64 18.79 -3.12
C THR A 74 12.10 17.44 -3.60
N ARG A 75 11.16 16.63 -4.15
CA ARG A 75 11.46 15.30 -4.69
C ARG A 75 10.69 15.05 -5.98
N ALA A 76 11.35 14.43 -6.95
CA ALA A 76 10.67 13.92 -8.13
C ALA A 76 9.71 12.77 -7.76
N GLN A 77 8.67 12.58 -8.57
CA GLN A 77 7.79 11.42 -8.42
C GLN A 77 8.60 10.14 -8.68
N SER A 78 8.51 9.19 -7.77
CA SER A 78 9.04 7.86 -7.95
C SER A 78 8.01 6.96 -8.66
N ALA A 79 8.49 6.01 -9.45
CA ALA A 79 7.62 4.96 -9.95
C ALA A 79 7.18 4.05 -8.80
N ALA A 80 5.94 3.58 -8.83
CA ALA A 80 5.48 2.54 -7.93
C ALA A 80 6.08 1.18 -8.34
N ALA A 81 6.44 0.34 -7.38
CA ALA A 81 6.72 -1.06 -7.65
C ALA A 81 5.44 -1.76 -8.15
N ASP A 82 5.55 -2.68 -9.10
CA ASP A 82 4.40 -3.47 -9.54
C ASP A 82 4.18 -4.66 -8.59
N LEU A 83 3.72 -4.36 -7.39
CA LEU A 83 3.43 -5.31 -6.33
C LEU A 83 1.99 -5.15 -5.85
N HIS A 84 1.15 -6.14 -6.12
CA HIS A 84 -0.22 -6.20 -5.64
C HIS A 84 -0.31 -6.97 -4.32
N TYR A 85 -1.09 -6.49 -3.39
CA TYR A 85 -1.42 -7.20 -2.17
C TYR A 85 -2.88 -7.64 -2.20
N LEU A 86 -3.08 -8.96 -2.25
CA LEU A 86 -4.38 -9.63 -2.27
C LEU A 86 -4.62 -10.23 -0.89
N PHE A 87 -5.77 -10.00 -0.30
CA PHE A 87 -6.01 -10.41 1.08
C PHE A 87 -7.46 -10.72 1.39
N ALA A 88 -7.69 -11.74 2.21
CA ALA A 88 -8.97 -11.93 2.84
C ALA A 88 -9.21 -10.81 3.88
N PRO A 89 -10.33 -10.06 3.78
CA PRO A 89 -10.55 -8.91 4.64
C PRO A 89 -10.64 -9.28 6.12
N LEU A 90 -9.93 -8.54 6.96
CA LEU A 90 -9.92 -8.68 8.41
C LEU A 90 -10.97 -7.75 9.07
N LYS A 91 -11.19 -7.93 10.38
CA LYS A 91 -12.03 -7.01 11.18
C LYS A 91 -11.36 -5.63 11.29
N ALA A 92 -12.18 -4.58 11.36
CA ALA A 92 -11.84 -3.18 11.16
C ALA A 92 -10.43 -2.73 11.62
N ALA A 93 -10.11 -2.80 12.91
CA ALA A 93 -8.83 -2.28 13.43
C ALA A 93 -7.60 -3.02 12.88
N ARG A 94 -7.72 -4.33 12.62
CA ARG A 94 -6.62 -5.12 12.01
C ARG A 94 -6.50 -4.85 10.52
N LEU A 95 -7.63 -4.58 9.85
CA LEU A 95 -7.63 -4.18 8.46
C LEU A 95 -6.94 -2.82 8.28
N ASP A 96 -7.26 -1.85 9.14
CA ASP A 96 -6.63 -0.52 9.11
C ASP A 96 -5.10 -0.63 9.27
N TYR A 97 -4.65 -1.37 10.28
CA TYR A 97 -3.22 -1.64 10.49
C TYR A 97 -2.56 -2.30 9.28
N MET A 98 -3.20 -3.34 8.74
CA MET A 98 -2.67 -4.08 7.59
C MET A 98 -2.56 -3.22 6.33
N VAL A 99 -3.54 -2.36 6.07
CA VAL A 99 -3.51 -1.40 4.96
C VAL A 99 -2.33 -0.45 5.10
N GLN A 100 -2.15 0.15 6.30
CA GLN A 100 -1.01 1.03 6.56
C GLN A 100 0.32 0.31 6.31
N LYS A 101 0.50 -0.90 6.87
CA LYS A 101 1.74 -1.66 6.70
C LYS A 101 1.99 -2.10 5.26
N ALA A 102 0.95 -2.44 4.51
CA ALA A 102 1.10 -2.77 3.10
C ALA A 102 1.58 -1.55 2.27
N VAL A 103 1.07 -0.35 2.57
CA VAL A 103 1.55 0.90 1.95
C VAL A 103 3.02 1.14 2.30
N GLU A 104 3.40 0.99 3.58
CA GLU A 104 4.78 1.12 4.04
C GLU A 104 5.72 0.13 3.34
N MET A 105 5.22 -1.07 2.99
CA MET A 105 5.93 -2.08 2.21
C MET A 105 5.91 -1.83 0.69
N GLY A 106 5.38 -0.71 0.23
CA GLY A 106 5.48 -0.29 -1.17
C GLY A 106 4.54 -1.00 -2.14
N VAL A 107 3.38 -1.50 -1.69
CA VAL A 107 2.41 -2.10 -2.60
C VAL A 107 1.77 -1.03 -3.50
N SER A 108 1.53 -1.38 -4.77
CA SER A 108 0.88 -0.52 -5.75
C SER A 108 -0.64 -0.78 -5.87
N ARG A 109 -1.13 -1.90 -5.34
CA ARG A 109 -2.57 -2.23 -5.32
C ARG A 109 -2.93 -3.00 -4.06
N LEU A 110 -4.05 -2.61 -3.44
CA LEU A 110 -4.69 -3.31 -2.33
C LEU A 110 -5.99 -3.94 -2.85
N GLN A 111 -6.05 -5.27 -2.93
CA GLN A 111 -7.18 -5.98 -3.46
C GLN A 111 -7.82 -6.87 -2.40
N PRO A 112 -8.97 -6.47 -1.82
CA PRO A 112 -9.75 -7.35 -0.95
C PRO A 112 -10.32 -8.54 -1.74
N VAL A 113 -10.16 -9.75 -1.19
CA VAL A 113 -10.60 -10.99 -1.85
C VAL A 113 -11.49 -11.78 -0.90
N PHE A 114 -12.74 -12.00 -1.28
CA PHE A 114 -13.64 -12.86 -0.51
C PHE A 114 -13.35 -14.32 -0.79
N THR A 115 -13.10 -15.04 0.29
CA THR A 115 -12.86 -16.49 0.32
C THR A 115 -13.94 -17.18 1.14
N ARG A 116 -14.09 -18.50 1.00
CA ARG A 116 -15.12 -19.28 1.69
C ARG A 116 -15.06 -19.16 3.22
N HIS A 117 -13.85 -19.16 3.78
CA HIS A 117 -13.65 -19.07 5.23
C HIS A 117 -13.37 -17.63 5.70
N GLY A 118 -13.52 -16.64 4.81
CA GLY A 118 -13.41 -15.23 5.15
C GLY A 118 -14.52 -14.78 6.10
N GLN A 119 -14.18 -14.02 7.12
CA GLN A 119 -15.15 -13.57 8.14
C GLN A 119 -15.86 -12.26 7.80
N ALA A 120 -15.32 -11.46 6.89
CA ALA A 120 -15.85 -10.15 6.54
C ALA A 120 -16.73 -10.24 5.29
N ALA A 121 -17.98 -9.79 5.41
CA ALA A 121 -18.93 -9.72 4.30
C ALA A 121 -18.89 -8.39 3.55
N ARG A 122 -18.24 -7.37 4.10
CA ARG A 122 -18.14 -6.01 3.53
C ARG A 122 -16.78 -5.40 3.84
N VAL A 123 -16.32 -4.56 2.92
CA VAL A 123 -15.09 -3.77 3.07
C VAL A 123 -15.43 -2.31 2.78
N ASN A 124 -14.96 -1.41 3.62
CA ASN A 124 -15.06 0.03 3.38
C ASN A 124 -13.80 0.50 2.64
N THR A 125 -13.88 0.60 1.32
CA THR A 125 -12.77 0.99 0.45
C THR A 125 -12.37 2.46 0.65
N GLU A 126 -13.29 3.34 1.02
CA GLU A 126 -12.99 4.74 1.35
C GLU A 126 -12.13 4.83 2.62
N ARG A 127 -12.44 4.01 3.65
CA ARG A 127 -11.62 3.94 4.86
C ARG A 127 -10.24 3.36 4.56
N MET A 128 -10.13 2.37 3.68
CA MET A 128 -8.83 1.86 3.22
C MET A 128 -8.03 2.96 2.52
N ARG A 129 -8.66 3.74 1.65
CA ARG A 129 -8.02 4.88 0.99
C ARG A 129 -7.51 5.92 2.00
N ALA A 130 -8.31 6.27 3.00
CA ALA A 130 -7.92 7.20 4.04
C ALA A 130 -6.70 6.69 4.83
N ASN A 131 -6.69 5.41 5.23
CA ASN A 131 -5.56 4.79 5.91
C ASN A 131 -4.30 4.71 5.03
N ALA A 132 -4.48 4.49 3.72
CA ALA A 132 -3.36 4.49 2.77
C ALA A 132 -2.74 5.88 2.62
N ILE A 133 -3.55 6.93 2.57
CA ILE A 133 -3.09 8.33 2.55
C ILE A 133 -2.33 8.65 3.83
N GLU A 134 -2.89 8.34 4.99
CA GLU A 134 -2.25 8.57 6.30
C GLU A 134 -0.88 7.87 6.38
N ALA A 135 -0.79 6.62 5.97
CA ALA A 135 0.48 5.89 5.94
C ALA A 135 1.50 6.54 5.01
N ALA A 136 1.08 6.98 3.81
CA ALA A 136 1.94 7.66 2.87
C ALA A 136 2.44 9.01 3.40
N GLU A 137 1.58 9.78 4.08
CA GLU A 137 1.94 11.04 4.74
C GLU A 137 2.99 10.80 5.84
N GLN A 138 2.80 9.81 6.68
CA GLN A 138 3.70 9.51 7.81
C GLN A 138 5.05 8.95 7.35
N CYS A 139 5.05 8.12 6.32
CA CYS A 139 6.25 7.40 5.88
C CYS A 139 6.96 8.05 4.68
N GLY A 140 6.48 9.19 4.20
CA GLY A 140 7.10 9.93 3.10
C GLY A 140 7.05 9.23 1.76
N ILE A 141 6.04 8.41 1.57
CA ILE A 141 5.77 7.72 0.33
C ILE A 141 5.05 8.68 -0.61
N LEU A 142 5.47 8.72 -1.88
CA LEU A 142 4.88 9.61 -2.87
C LEU A 142 3.84 8.92 -3.76
N THR A 143 3.80 7.59 -3.74
CA THR A 143 2.83 6.78 -4.49
C THR A 143 1.72 6.30 -3.58
N LEU A 144 0.48 6.34 -4.05
CA LEU A 144 -0.64 5.72 -3.36
C LEU A 144 -1.03 4.44 -4.09
N PRO A 145 -1.32 3.35 -3.35
CA PRO A 145 -1.83 2.15 -3.97
C PRO A 145 -3.24 2.37 -4.54
N GLU A 146 -3.54 1.70 -5.63
CA GLU A 146 -4.91 1.54 -6.08
C GLU A 146 -5.70 0.71 -5.07
N ILE A 147 -6.89 1.17 -4.71
CA ILE A 147 -7.80 0.41 -3.86
C ILE A 147 -8.79 -0.32 -4.76
N GLY A 148 -8.62 -1.64 -4.89
CA GLY A 148 -9.50 -2.49 -5.67
C GLY A 148 -10.84 -2.72 -4.96
N GLU A 149 -11.92 -2.80 -5.75
CA GLU A 149 -13.21 -3.24 -5.24
C GLU A 149 -13.13 -4.70 -4.78
N PRO A 150 -13.79 -5.05 -3.67
CA PRO A 150 -13.81 -6.42 -3.17
C PRO A 150 -14.32 -7.41 -4.22
N VAL A 151 -13.60 -8.51 -4.42
CA VAL A 151 -13.92 -9.51 -5.44
C VAL A 151 -13.90 -10.92 -4.85
N ALA A 152 -14.73 -11.81 -5.35
CA ALA A 152 -14.66 -13.23 -5.00
C ALA A 152 -13.37 -13.86 -5.56
N LEU A 153 -12.73 -14.75 -4.80
CA LEU A 153 -11.51 -15.43 -5.25
C LEU A 153 -11.69 -16.13 -6.60
N SER A 154 -12.82 -16.79 -6.81
CA SER A 154 -13.12 -17.49 -8.08
C SER A 154 -13.11 -16.54 -9.29
N ARG A 155 -13.66 -15.33 -9.13
CA ARG A 155 -13.66 -14.31 -10.19
C ARG A 155 -12.26 -13.75 -10.42
N LEU A 156 -11.53 -13.45 -9.34
CA LEU A 156 -10.14 -12.99 -9.43
C LEU A 156 -9.28 -13.97 -10.23
N LEU A 157 -9.43 -15.28 -9.96
CA LEU A 157 -8.67 -16.33 -10.63
C LEU A 157 -9.09 -16.52 -12.10
N ALA A 158 -10.36 -16.32 -12.42
CA ALA A 158 -10.85 -16.38 -13.81
C ALA A 158 -10.33 -15.24 -14.69
N GLU A 159 -10.07 -14.08 -14.08
CA GLU A 159 -9.55 -12.87 -14.73
C GLU A 159 -8.04 -12.69 -14.48
N TRP A 160 -7.32 -13.74 -14.03
CA TRP A 160 -5.92 -13.64 -13.63
C TRP A 160 -4.99 -13.29 -14.78
N ASP A 161 -4.18 -12.25 -14.58
CA ASP A 161 -3.10 -11.92 -15.49
C ASP A 161 -1.97 -12.97 -15.42
N ALA A 162 -1.83 -13.78 -16.46
CA ALA A 162 -0.87 -14.87 -16.52
C ALA A 162 0.61 -14.41 -16.47
N VAL A 163 0.89 -13.13 -16.73
CA VAL A 163 2.25 -12.57 -16.61
C VAL A 163 2.59 -12.29 -15.15
N ARG A 164 1.60 -11.97 -14.32
CA ARG A 164 1.78 -11.66 -12.89
C ARG A 164 2.04 -12.94 -12.09
N ARG A 165 3.12 -12.95 -11.33
CA ARG A 165 3.43 -14.05 -10.41
C ARG A 165 2.66 -13.89 -9.13
N LEU A 166 2.02 -14.98 -8.68
CA LEU A 166 1.34 -15.06 -7.40
C LEU A 166 2.26 -15.72 -6.37
N VAL A 167 2.65 -14.97 -5.35
CA VAL A 167 3.24 -15.52 -4.12
C VAL A 167 2.08 -15.85 -3.19
N PHE A 168 1.74 -17.12 -3.11
CA PHE A 168 0.65 -17.64 -2.30
C PHE A 168 1.20 -18.10 -0.95
N CYS A 169 0.90 -17.34 0.12
CA CYS A 169 1.27 -17.73 1.48
C CYS A 169 0.33 -18.82 1.97
N ASP A 170 0.87 -20.01 2.07
CA ASP A 170 0.11 -21.23 2.34
C ASP A 170 0.67 -21.92 3.59
N GLU A 171 -0.16 -22.06 4.64
CA GLU A 171 0.22 -22.72 5.89
C GLU A 171 0.53 -24.23 5.70
N ASN A 172 0.04 -24.83 4.62
CA ASN A 172 0.31 -26.22 4.25
C ASN A 172 1.45 -26.34 3.22
N ALA A 173 2.18 -25.26 2.91
CA ALA A 173 3.40 -25.39 2.12
C ALA A 173 4.44 -26.18 2.91
N GLU A 174 5.15 -27.09 2.24
CA GLU A 174 6.31 -27.73 2.85
C GLU A 174 7.26 -26.64 3.34
N THR A 175 7.77 -26.80 4.56
CA THR A 175 8.65 -25.82 5.17
C THR A 175 9.96 -25.76 4.39
N ALA A 176 10.02 -24.83 3.45
CA ALA A 176 11.24 -24.47 2.75
C ALA A 176 11.71 -23.10 3.24
N ASP A 177 12.98 -22.81 3.03
CA ASP A 177 13.49 -21.46 3.26
C ASP A 177 12.79 -20.49 2.31
N PRO A 178 12.02 -19.51 2.83
CA PRO A 178 11.28 -18.57 1.99
C PRO A 178 12.19 -17.71 1.10
N ILE A 179 13.41 -17.45 1.53
CA ILE A 179 14.38 -16.69 0.73
C ILE A 179 14.81 -17.52 -0.48
N VAL A 180 15.12 -18.81 -0.27
CA VAL A 180 15.50 -19.73 -1.35
C VAL A 180 14.35 -19.90 -2.34
N ALA A 181 13.11 -20.01 -1.85
CA ALA A 181 11.93 -20.12 -2.71
C ALA A 181 11.72 -18.92 -3.63
N LEU A 182 12.14 -17.73 -3.20
CA LEU A 182 12.01 -16.49 -3.97
C LEU A 182 13.25 -16.15 -4.81
N ALA A 183 14.46 -16.52 -4.35
CA ALA A 183 15.73 -16.03 -4.93
C ALA A 183 15.97 -16.46 -6.38
N GLY A 184 15.44 -17.59 -6.81
CA GLY A 184 15.57 -18.11 -8.18
C GLY A 184 14.55 -17.56 -9.18
N LEU A 185 13.64 -16.71 -8.75
CA LEU A 185 12.55 -16.24 -9.59
C LEU A 185 12.96 -15.03 -10.44
N PRO A 186 12.60 -14.98 -11.71
CA PRO A 186 12.83 -13.80 -12.53
C PRO A 186 11.97 -12.63 -12.03
N ARG A 187 12.45 -11.41 -12.24
CA ARG A 187 11.66 -10.20 -11.99
C ARG A 187 10.43 -10.20 -12.92
N SER A 188 9.28 -9.96 -12.35
CA SER A 188 8.00 -9.89 -13.06
C SER A 188 7.02 -9.06 -12.23
N PRO A 189 5.86 -8.66 -12.77
CA PRO A 189 4.74 -8.19 -11.96
C PRO A 189 4.43 -9.21 -10.86
N LEU A 190 4.24 -8.72 -9.63
CA LEU A 190 4.09 -9.55 -8.43
C LEU A 190 2.72 -9.36 -7.79
N ALA A 191 2.21 -10.40 -7.17
CA ALA A 191 1.11 -10.34 -6.23
C ALA A 191 1.42 -11.24 -5.02
N VAL A 192 1.08 -10.77 -3.82
CA VAL A 192 1.15 -11.56 -2.59
C VAL A 192 -0.28 -11.83 -2.13
N LEU A 193 -0.64 -13.07 -1.88
CA LEU A 193 -1.95 -13.46 -1.37
C LEU A 193 -1.84 -14.01 0.05
N ILE A 194 -2.57 -13.35 0.96
CA ILE A 194 -2.75 -13.78 2.35
C ILE A 194 -4.21 -14.19 2.56
N GLY A 195 -4.40 -15.42 3.02
CA GLY A 195 -5.71 -15.99 3.32
C GLY A 195 -6.33 -15.51 4.63
N PRO A 196 -7.56 -15.96 4.90
CA PRO A 196 -8.22 -15.73 6.18
C PRO A 196 -7.62 -16.62 7.28
N GLU A 197 -7.93 -16.33 8.55
CA GLU A 197 -7.49 -17.14 9.68
C GLU A 197 -7.95 -18.60 9.63
N GLY A 198 -9.02 -18.90 8.91
CA GLY A 198 -9.53 -20.27 8.67
C GLY A 198 -8.89 -20.98 7.49
N GLY A 199 -7.87 -20.39 6.85
CA GLY A 199 -7.24 -20.92 5.65
C GLY A 199 -8.15 -20.90 4.41
N PHE A 200 -7.65 -21.44 3.31
CA PHE A 200 -8.42 -21.61 2.08
C PHE A 200 -9.16 -22.95 2.07
N ALA A 201 -10.35 -22.98 1.49
CA ALA A 201 -11.03 -24.23 1.21
C ALA A 201 -10.23 -25.06 0.19
N GLU A 202 -10.41 -26.39 0.20
CA GLU A 202 -9.63 -27.31 -0.62
C GLU A 202 -9.73 -27.00 -2.12
N ASP A 203 -10.94 -26.71 -2.60
CA ASP A 203 -11.21 -26.33 -3.99
C ASP A 203 -10.64 -24.93 -4.36
N GLU A 204 -10.63 -23.99 -3.41
CA GLU A 204 -9.97 -22.69 -3.58
C GLU A 204 -8.45 -22.89 -3.71
N ARG A 205 -7.86 -23.68 -2.83
CA ARG A 205 -6.43 -24.03 -2.88
C ARG A 205 -6.08 -24.75 -4.19
N ALA A 206 -6.87 -25.73 -4.59
CA ALA A 206 -6.68 -26.46 -5.86
C ALA A 206 -6.75 -25.51 -7.08
N SER A 207 -7.61 -24.50 -7.02
CA SER A 207 -7.74 -23.50 -8.08
C SER A 207 -6.53 -22.54 -8.11
N LEU A 208 -6.04 -22.11 -6.96
CA LEU A 208 -4.80 -21.30 -6.85
C LEU A 208 -3.61 -22.05 -7.45
N MET A 209 -3.48 -23.35 -7.15
CA MET A 209 -2.37 -24.18 -7.63
C MET A 209 -2.37 -24.44 -9.14
N LYS A 210 -3.47 -24.14 -9.83
CA LYS A 210 -3.57 -24.25 -11.31
C LYS A 210 -3.05 -23.01 -12.04
N LEU A 211 -2.78 -21.91 -11.33
CA LEU A 211 -2.24 -20.72 -11.96
C LEU A 211 -0.84 -20.97 -12.53
N PRO A 212 -0.49 -20.40 -13.70
CA PRO A 212 0.77 -20.71 -14.38
C PRO A 212 2.01 -20.24 -13.62
N ASN A 213 1.91 -19.15 -12.86
CA ASN A 213 3.04 -18.50 -12.19
C ASN A 213 2.80 -18.40 -10.67
N VAL A 214 2.31 -19.47 -10.05
CA VAL A 214 2.12 -19.53 -8.60
C VAL A 214 3.39 -20.02 -7.90
N VAL A 215 3.73 -19.37 -6.81
CA VAL A 215 4.80 -19.79 -5.88
C VAL A 215 4.18 -19.94 -4.50
N ARG A 216 4.25 -21.13 -3.95
CA ARG A 216 3.83 -21.36 -2.55
C ARG A 216 4.93 -20.90 -1.62
N LEU A 217 4.59 -20.09 -0.65
CA LEU A 217 5.51 -19.57 0.33
C LEU A 217 5.11 -19.98 1.75
N SER A 218 5.98 -20.72 2.42
CA SER A 218 5.89 -20.95 3.85
C SER A 218 6.55 -19.80 4.62
N LEU A 219 5.89 -19.29 5.64
CA LEU A 219 6.43 -18.25 6.53
C LEU A 219 7.02 -18.83 7.82
N GLY A 220 7.49 -20.05 7.77
CA GLY A 220 8.16 -20.74 8.87
C GLY A 220 7.20 -21.63 9.69
N PRO A 221 7.71 -22.22 10.81
CA PRO A 221 7.03 -23.31 11.53
C PRO A 221 5.91 -22.84 12.46
N ARG A 222 5.64 -21.56 12.55
CA ARG A 222 4.60 -20.99 13.43
C ARG A 222 3.43 -20.49 12.61
N ILE A 223 2.21 -20.67 13.13
CA ILE A 223 1.02 -20.03 12.56
C ILE A 223 1.10 -18.53 12.85
N LEU A 224 1.19 -17.73 11.81
CA LEU A 224 1.14 -16.28 11.89
C LEU A 224 -0.30 -15.80 11.73
N ARG A 225 -0.66 -14.74 12.44
CA ARG A 225 -1.90 -14.02 12.14
C ARG A 225 -1.79 -13.36 10.77
N ALA A 226 -2.92 -13.15 10.08
CA ALA A 226 -2.93 -12.64 8.71
C ALA A 226 -2.24 -11.26 8.56
N ASP A 227 -2.37 -10.37 9.55
CA ASP A 227 -1.67 -9.08 9.58
C ASP A 227 -0.14 -9.23 9.72
N THR A 228 0.32 -10.14 10.58
CA THR A 228 1.74 -10.47 10.73
C THR A 228 2.28 -11.18 9.48
N ALA A 229 1.51 -12.12 8.93
CA ALA A 229 1.87 -12.83 7.69
C ALA A 229 2.02 -11.85 6.52
N ALA A 230 1.14 -10.84 6.42
CA ALA A 230 1.22 -9.80 5.41
C ALA A 230 2.55 -9.03 5.47
N VAL A 231 2.92 -8.52 6.65
CA VAL A 231 4.18 -7.78 6.82
C VAL A 231 5.37 -8.67 6.50
N ALA A 232 5.40 -9.90 7.02
CA ALA A 232 6.50 -10.83 6.79
C ALA A 232 6.66 -11.20 5.30
N ALA A 233 5.56 -11.54 4.62
CA ALA A 233 5.58 -11.91 3.22
C ALA A 233 5.99 -10.73 2.32
N LEU A 234 5.41 -9.55 2.54
CA LEU A 234 5.73 -8.35 1.77
C LEU A 234 7.20 -7.95 1.96
N ALA A 235 7.73 -7.99 3.20
CA ALA A 235 9.13 -7.71 3.47
C ALA A 235 10.08 -8.70 2.76
N LEU A 236 9.77 -10.00 2.78
CA LEU A 236 10.55 -11.01 2.07
C LEU A 236 10.51 -10.78 0.55
N VAL A 237 9.34 -10.51 0.00
CA VAL A 237 9.18 -10.25 -1.43
C VAL A 237 9.94 -8.99 -1.84
N GLN A 238 9.85 -7.89 -1.08
CA GLN A 238 10.59 -6.66 -1.36
C GLN A 238 12.11 -6.85 -1.25
N ALA A 239 12.58 -7.60 -0.26
CA ALA A 239 14.00 -7.87 -0.06
C ALA A 239 14.60 -8.76 -1.15
N VAL A 240 13.82 -9.67 -1.74
CA VAL A 240 14.35 -10.66 -2.70
C VAL A 240 14.03 -10.28 -4.15
N LEU A 241 12.85 -9.77 -4.43
CA LEU A 241 12.33 -9.53 -5.79
C LEU A 241 11.97 -8.06 -6.06
N GLY A 242 11.76 -7.27 -5.01
CA GLY A 242 11.24 -5.91 -5.08
C GLY A 242 12.31 -4.83 -5.15
N ASP A 243 11.92 -3.63 -4.74
CA ASP A 243 12.67 -2.39 -4.85
C ASP A 243 13.67 -2.13 -3.70
N TRP A 244 13.71 -3.00 -2.68
CA TRP A 244 14.75 -2.92 -1.63
C TRP A 244 16.12 -3.36 -2.15
N ARG A 245 16.17 -4.03 -3.29
CA ARG A 245 17.44 -4.31 -3.98
C ARG A 245 17.75 -3.17 -4.95
N PRO A 246 18.99 -2.65 -4.95
CA PRO A 246 19.45 -1.79 -6.04
C PRO A 246 19.20 -2.51 -7.38
N THR A 247 18.64 -1.80 -8.35
CA THR A 247 18.70 -2.26 -9.74
C THR A 247 20.16 -2.37 -10.09
N ALA A 248 20.64 -3.57 -10.44
CA ALA A 248 21.93 -3.68 -11.11
C ALA A 248 21.82 -2.90 -12.42
N ASP A 249 22.56 -1.78 -12.50
CA ASP A 249 22.75 -1.02 -13.72
C ASP A 249 23.42 -1.89 -14.80
#